data_5d7870ac314fe9165762b3a3c541e3c4
#
_entry.id   5d7870ac314fe9165762b3a3c541e3c4
#
_cell.length_a   1.000
_cell.length_b   1.000
_cell.length_c   1.000
_cell.angle_alpha   90.00
_cell.angle_beta   90.00
_cell.angle_gamma   90.00
#
_symmetry.space_group_name_H-M   'P 1'
#
loop_
_entity.id
_entity.type
_entity.pdbx_description
1 polymer ?
#
loop_
_entity_poly.entity_id
_entity_poly.type
_entity_poly.pdbx_seq_one_letter_code
_entity_poly.pdbx_strand_id
1 'polypeptide(L)'
;MKTKIEIAEELGLSRFKVARLIDEAIAQEYVKFTFPKQQALDEEIAQNLCTKYGLQDAVVLSVSESWSSQEQLNVKLGGIAATYLSEILKEGMKFGLAWGRVLSSTVSQLTTLPVLDVVQLSGVHPGIEFSQGPIDLIHKVAAISHGRAHPMYVPMWVDDESLAQKLADDQAVQDTQKFYSNMDVVITGIGAWKTGSSSLCDIFPEAWRDALISQDITADVCVTLVNSKGEILDSPLNRLGFGITTDQLRATKKLIGVAGGDEKYEGIVASLKSGLLNVLITDFDTAIKLLD
;
A
#
# COMPACT_ATOMS: atom_id res chain seq x y z
N MET A 1 0.56 9.50 -30.98
CA MET A 1 0.06 10.90 -30.87
C MET A 1 0.00 11.47 -32.29
N LYS A 2 -1.14 12.07 -32.73
CA LYS A 2 -1.24 12.65 -34.07
C LYS A 2 -0.64 14.05 -34.07
N THR A 3 0.02 14.41 -35.15
CA THR A 3 0.53 15.77 -35.38
C THR A 3 -0.61 16.72 -35.79
N LYS A 4 -0.41 18.03 -35.61
CA LYS A 4 -1.39 19.05 -36.04
C LYS A 4 -1.72 18.96 -37.56
N ILE A 5 -0.81 18.41 -38.36
CA ILE A 5 -1.01 18.21 -39.80
C ILE A 5 -1.94 17.02 -40.03
N GLU A 6 -1.67 15.89 -39.41
CA GLU A 6 -2.51 14.68 -39.51
C GLU A 6 -3.94 14.93 -39.01
N ILE A 7 -4.10 15.71 -37.92
CA ILE A 7 -5.41 16.14 -37.43
C ILE A 7 -6.12 17.05 -38.42
N ALA A 8 -5.39 17.97 -39.06
CA ALA A 8 -5.94 18.89 -40.04
C ALA A 8 -6.46 18.15 -41.27
N GLU A 9 -5.71 17.19 -41.80
CA GLU A 9 -6.10 16.34 -42.93
C GLU A 9 -7.31 15.48 -42.61
N GLU A 10 -7.35 14.84 -41.43
CA GLU A 10 -8.44 13.97 -41.02
C GLU A 10 -9.78 14.71 -40.80
N LEU A 11 -9.70 15.95 -40.28
CA LEU A 11 -10.88 16.77 -40.01
C LEU A 11 -11.27 17.73 -41.11
N GLY A 12 -10.52 17.77 -42.23
CA GLY A 12 -10.74 18.72 -43.32
C GLY A 12 -10.56 20.18 -42.92
N LEU A 13 -9.68 20.45 -41.97
CA LEU A 13 -9.40 21.79 -41.42
C LEU A 13 -8.02 22.30 -41.85
N SER A 14 -7.80 23.61 -41.77
CA SER A 14 -6.44 24.14 -41.92
C SER A 14 -5.61 23.88 -40.66
N ARG A 15 -4.30 23.68 -40.81
CA ARG A 15 -3.33 23.55 -39.71
C ARG A 15 -3.44 24.70 -38.68
N PHE A 16 -3.68 25.91 -39.15
CA PHE A 16 -3.86 27.10 -38.31
C PHE A 16 -5.15 27.01 -37.47
N LYS A 17 -6.24 26.47 -38.05
CA LYS A 17 -7.51 26.29 -37.33
C LYS A 17 -7.39 25.21 -36.27
N VAL A 18 -6.67 24.12 -36.58
CA VAL A 18 -6.37 23.05 -35.56
C VAL A 18 -5.52 23.61 -34.41
N ALA A 19 -4.47 24.41 -34.72
CA ALA A 19 -3.67 25.04 -33.67
C ALA A 19 -4.52 25.93 -32.78
N ARG A 20 -5.36 26.80 -33.35
CA ARG A 20 -6.23 27.68 -32.55
C ARG A 20 -7.25 26.93 -31.72
N LEU A 21 -7.83 25.85 -32.25
CA LEU A 21 -8.76 25.00 -31.48
C LEU A 21 -8.07 24.28 -30.28
N ILE A 22 -6.82 23.87 -30.44
CA ILE A 22 -6.03 23.30 -29.36
C ILE A 22 -5.74 24.38 -28.31
N ASP A 23 -5.33 25.56 -28.71
CA ASP A 23 -5.03 26.67 -27.81
C ASP A 23 -6.31 27.13 -27.07
N GLU A 24 -7.45 27.16 -27.75
CA GLU A 24 -8.77 27.43 -27.14
C GLU A 24 -9.17 26.33 -26.13
N ALA A 25 -8.96 25.06 -26.47
CA ALA A 25 -9.26 23.93 -25.58
C ALA A 25 -8.40 23.95 -24.31
N ILE A 26 -7.14 24.37 -24.40
CA ILE A 26 -6.26 24.57 -23.28
C ILE A 26 -6.70 25.78 -22.45
N ALA A 27 -7.01 26.92 -23.10
CA ALA A 27 -7.44 28.16 -22.43
C ALA A 27 -8.78 28.01 -21.70
N GLN A 28 -9.68 27.14 -22.21
CA GLN A 28 -10.98 26.84 -21.60
C GLN A 28 -10.94 25.63 -20.65
N GLU A 29 -9.73 25.15 -20.31
CA GLU A 29 -9.51 23.97 -19.44
C GLU A 29 -10.18 22.66 -19.91
N TYR A 30 -10.58 22.53 -21.20
CA TYR A 30 -11.01 21.25 -21.77
C TYR A 30 -9.87 20.21 -21.82
N VAL A 31 -8.62 20.69 -21.89
CA VAL A 31 -7.41 19.89 -21.74
C VAL A 31 -6.58 20.50 -20.61
N LYS A 32 -6.47 19.76 -19.52
CA LYS A 32 -5.67 20.16 -18.35
C LYS A 32 -4.39 19.35 -18.33
N PHE A 33 -3.25 20.02 -18.51
CA PHE A 33 -1.95 19.39 -18.27
C PHE A 33 -1.66 19.44 -16.78
N THR A 34 -1.73 18.32 -16.12
CA THR A 34 -1.28 18.18 -14.73
C THR A 34 0.14 17.62 -14.77
N PHE A 35 1.12 18.47 -14.50
CA PHE A 35 2.46 17.99 -14.19
C PHE A 35 2.43 17.54 -12.73
N PRO A 36 2.70 16.27 -12.42
CA PRO A 36 2.92 15.90 -11.04
C PRO A 36 4.01 16.83 -10.51
N LYS A 37 3.76 17.52 -9.39
CA LYS A 37 4.85 18.14 -8.64
C LYS A 37 5.79 16.98 -8.32
N GLN A 38 6.94 16.94 -8.96
CA GLN A 38 8.00 16.03 -8.58
C GLN A 38 8.26 16.33 -7.12
N GLN A 39 7.82 15.41 -6.26
CA GLN A 39 8.19 15.46 -4.86
C GLN A 39 9.70 15.21 -4.87
N ALA A 40 10.45 16.14 -4.34
CA ALA A 40 11.88 15.97 -4.27
C ALA A 40 12.16 14.72 -3.41
N LEU A 41 12.86 13.74 -3.97
CA LEU A 41 13.25 12.49 -3.32
C LEU A 41 14.74 12.56 -2.97
N ASP A 42 15.12 11.96 -1.86
CA ASP A 42 16.52 11.90 -1.42
C ASP A 42 17.12 10.53 -1.77
N GLU A 43 17.83 10.49 -2.90
CA GLU A 43 18.44 9.26 -3.41
C GLU A 43 19.63 8.77 -2.56
N GLU A 44 20.38 9.68 -1.94
CA GLU A 44 21.53 9.31 -1.10
C GLU A 44 21.07 8.63 0.19
N ILE A 45 20.09 9.21 0.87
CA ILE A 45 19.50 8.62 2.08
C ILE A 45 18.82 7.29 1.74
N ALA A 46 18.09 7.22 0.63
CA ALA A 46 17.46 5.99 0.16
C ALA A 46 18.49 4.87 -0.05
N GLN A 47 19.60 5.16 -0.72
CA GLN A 47 20.68 4.19 -0.94
C GLN A 47 21.32 3.71 0.37
N ASN A 48 21.50 4.61 1.34
CA ASN A 48 22.03 4.27 2.66
C ASN A 48 21.06 3.34 3.43
N LEU A 49 19.76 3.58 3.36
CA LEU A 49 18.74 2.68 3.94
C LEU A 49 18.78 1.29 3.29
N CYS A 50 18.87 1.25 1.95
CA CYS A 50 18.99 -0.02 1.23
C CYS A 50 20.22 -0.82 1.71
N THR A 51 21.35 -0.15 1.89
CA THR A 51 22.60 -0.77 2.35
C THR A 51 22.46 -1.25 3.80
N LYS A 52 21.92 -0.42 4.72
CA LYS A 52 21.80 -0.74 6.14
C LYS A 52 20.84 -1.90 6.42
N TYR A 53 19.73 -1.94 5.71
CA TYR A 53 18.62 -2.90 5.97
C TYR A 53 18.47 -4.00 4.92
N GLY A 54 19.31 -4.02 3.88
CA GLY A 54 19.22 -5.02 2.80
C GLY A 54 17.98 -4.89 1.93
N LEU A 55 17.44 -3.68 1.79
CA LEU A 55 16.28 -3.42 0.94
C LEU A 55 16.67 -3.47 -0.54
N GLN A 56 15.71 -3.85 -1.39
CA GLN A 56 15.86 -3.76 -2.84
C GLN A 56 15.74 -2.31 -3.33
N ASP A 57 14.94 -1.50 -2.60
CA ASP A 57 14.69 -0.10 -2.94
C ASP A 57 14.21 0.67 -1.70
N ALA A 58 14.40 1.98 -1.68
CA ALA A 58 13.81 2.88 -0.71
C ALA A 58 13.41 4.19 -1.38
N VAL A 59 12.33 4.79 -0.94
CA VAL A 59 11.85 6.07 -1.45
C VAL A 59 11.68 7.01 -0.26
N VAL A 60 12.49 8.06 -0.24
CA VAL A 60 12.56 9.00 0.88
C VAL A 60 12.15 10.39 0.39
N LEU A 61 11.17 11.00 1.05
CA LEU A 61 10.80 12.39 0.81
C LEU A 61 11.95 13.30 1.22
N SER A 62 12.48 14.15 0.32
CA SER A 62 13.73 14.91 0.51
C SER A 62 13.59 16.16 1.39
N VAL A 63 12.40 16.46 1.91
CA VAL A 63 12.16 17.68 2.67
C VAL A 63 11.74 17.32 4.08
N SER A 64 12.51 17.81 5.06
CA SER A 64 12.07 17.89 6.44
C SER A 64 11.01 19.01 6.52
N GLU A 65 9.75 18.63 6.43
CA GLU A 65 8.64 19.53 6.70
C GLU A 65 8.08 19.18 8.09
N SER A 66 7.85 20.18 8.92
CA SER A 66 7.11 19.97 10.16
C SER A 66 5.65 19.65 9.80
N TRP A 67 5.29 18.38 9.87
CA TRP A 67 3.93 17.92 9.62
C TRP A 67 3.03 18.35 10.78
N SER A 68 1.93 19.06 10.49
CA SER A 68 0.99 19.46 11.54
C SER A 68 0.17 18.28 12.08
N SER A 69 0.15 17.15 11.36
CA SER A 69 -0.51 15.90 11.78
C SER A 69 0.00 14.68 11.02
N GLN A 70 -0.17 13.50 11.62
CA GLN A 70 0.08 12.21 10.96
C GLN A 70 -0.78 12.03 9.69
N GLU A 71 -1.97 12.63 9.64
CA GLU A 71 -2.83 12.56 8.46
C GLU A 71 -2.20 13.28 7.26
N GLN A 72 -1.63 14.47 7.46
CA GLN A 72 -0.93 15.19 6.39
C GLN A 72 0.28 14.40 5.88
N LEU A 73 1.05 13.80 6.77
CA LEU A 73 2.15 12.93 6.39
C LEU A 73 1.65 11.73 5.59
N ASN A 74 0.56 11.08 6.01
CA ASN A 74 -0.04 9.97 5.27
C ASN A 74 -0.47 10.37 3.85
N VAL A 75 -1.00 11.58 3.66
CA VAL A 75 -1.36 12.11 2.32
C VAL A 75 -0.11 12.25 1.45
N LYS A 76 0.98 12.77 1.99
CA LYS A 76 2.24 12.93 1.24
C LYS A 76 2.89 11.60 0.90
N LEU A 77 3.03 10.70 1.87
CA LEU A 77 3.55 9.35 1.64
C LEU A 77 2.67 8.57 0.66
N GLY A 78 1.34 8.74 0.75
CA GLY A 78 0.41 8.16 -0.21
C GLY A 78 0.65 8.63 -1.65
N GLY A 79 0.96 9.91 -1.86
CA GLY A 79 1.30 10.47 -3.18
C GLY A 79 2.59 9.89 -3.75
N ILE A 80 3.63 9.73 -2.91
CA ILE A 80 4.88 9.09 -3.32
C ILE A 80 4.62 7.62 -3.67
N ALA A 81 3.89 6.91 -2.82
CA ALA A 81 3.56 5.51 -3.06
C ALA A 81 2.75 5.32 -4.35
N ALA A 82 1.80 6.23 -4.64
CA ALA A 82 1.03 6.20 -5.89
C ALA A 82 1.92 6.41 -7.12
N THR A 83 2.88 7.34 -7.05
CA THR A 83 3.86 7.58 -8.13
C THR A 83 4.72 6.34 -8.32
N TYR A 84 5.31 5.81 -7.25
CA TYR A 84 6.16 4.62 -7.29
C TYR A 84 5.41 3.40 -7.86
N LEU A 85 4.18 3.16 -7.44
CA LEU A 85 3.34 2.08 -7.99
C LEU A 85 3.10 2.24 -9.49
N SER A 86 2.84 3.47 -9.96
CA SER A 86 2.61 3.76 -11.39
C SER A 86 3.84 3.47 -12.26
N GLU A 87 5.04 3.53 -11.68
CA GLU A 87 6.30 3.25 -12.37
C GLU A 87 6.64 1.76 -12.42
N ILE A 88 6.34 1.02 -11.34
CA ILE A 88 6.77 -0.38 -11.22
C ILE A 88 5.73 -1.41 -11.66
N LEU A 89 4.43 -1.07 -11.59
CA LEU A 89 3.37 -2.00 -11.97
C LEU A 89 3.31 -2.18 -13.49
N LYS A 90 3.15 -3.43 -13.93
CA LYS A 90 3.07 -3.81 -15.35
C LYS A 90 1.83 -4.63 -15.60
N GLU A 91 1.40 -4.65 -16.86
CA GLU A 91 0.22 -5.40 -17.30
C GLU A 91 0.30 -6.88 -16.90
N GLY A 92 -0.81 -7.40 -16.38
CA GLY A 92 -0.96 -8.79 -15.95
C GLY A 92 -0.33 -9.11 -14.59
N MET A 93 0.25 -8.15 -13.86
CA MET A 93 0.76 -8.39 -12.52
C MET A 93 -0.35 -8.65 -11.51
N LYS A 94 -0.03 -9.49 -10.52
CA LYS A 94 -0.83 -9.73 -9.32
C LYS A 94 -0.39 -8.75 -8.25
N PHE A 95 -1.28 -7.81 -7.96
CA PHE A 95 -1.06 -6.73 -7.02
C PHE A 95 -1.86 -6.92 -5.75
N GLY A 96 -1.18 -7.22 -4.65
CA GLY A 96 -1.78 -7.34 -3.32
C GLY A 96 -1.86 -5.99 -2.62
N LEU A 97 -3.03 -5.67 -2.13
CA LEU A 97 -3.30 -4.42 -1.43
C LEU A 97 -3.82 -4.71 -0.03
N ALA A 98 -3.08 -4.26 0.98
CA ALA A 98 -3.55 -4.22 2.36
C ALA A 98 -4.55 -3.05 2.54
N TRP A 99 -4.82 -2.66 3.76
CA TRP A 99 -5.79 -1.62 4.11
C TRP A 99 -5.19 -0.63 5.11
N GLY A 100 -5.87 0.48 5.33
CA GLY A 100 -5.49 1.49 6.31
C GLY A 100 -5.29 2.89 5.73
N ARG A 101 -5.02 3.83 6.63
CA ARG A 101 -5.02 5.28 6.36
C ARG A 101 -4.07 5.72 5.24
N VAL A 102 -2.82 5.30 5.29
CA VAL A 102 -1.83 5.66 4.26
C VAL A 102 -2.15 5.03 2.91
N LEU A 103 -2.71 3.80 2.89
CA LEU A 103 -3.09 3.13 1.66
C LEU A 103 -4.36 3.73 1.04
N SER A 104 -5.32 4.17 1.86
CA SER A 104 -6.45 4.96 1.38
C SER A 104 -5.98 6.24 0.70
N SER A 105 -5.00 6.93 1.30
CA SER A 105 -4.37 8.11 0.69
C SER A 105 -3.59 7.77 -0.59
N THR A 106 -2.94 6.60 -0.65
CA THR A 106 -2.26 6.12 -1.87
C THR A 106 -3.27 5.90 -2.99
N VAL A 107 -4.32 5.12 -2.72
CA VAL A 107 -5.34 4.77 -3.73
C VAL A 107 -6.06 6.01 -4.25
N SER A 108 -6.34 7.01 -3.39
CA SER A 108 -7.00 8.25 -3.79
C SER A 108 -6.17 9.11 -4.75
N GLN A 109 -4.87 8.89 -4.83
CA GLN A 109 -3.94 9.64 -5.69
C GLN A 109 -3.48 8.85 -6.93
N LEU A 110 -3.89 7.59 -7.06
CA LEU A 110 -3.68 6.84 -8.29
C LEU A 110 -4.54 7.40 -9.42
N THR A 111 -3.96 7.57 -10.60
CA THR A 111 -4.67 8.12 -11.78
C THR A 111 -4.78 7.11 -12.92
N THR A 112 -3.71 6.40 -13.22
CA THR A 112 -3.65 5.44 -14.32
C THR A 112 -2.75 4.29 -13.93
N LEU A 113 -3.21 3.08 -14.16
CA LEU A 113 -2.46 1.84 -13.93
C LEU A 113 -2.63 0.91 -15.14
N PRO A 114 -1.69 0.01 -15.40
CA PRO A 114 -1.89 -1.08 -16.37
C PRO A 114 -2.97 -2.04 -15.86
N VAL A 115 -3.44 -2.93 -16.72
CA VAL A 115 -4.42 -3.96 -16.34
C VAL A 115 -3.82 -4.93 -15.31
N LEU A 116 -4.46 -5.09 -14.15
CA LEU A 116 -3.95 -5.85 -13.00
C LEU A 116 -4.97 -6.85 -12.47
N ASP A 117 -4.48 -7.91 -11.83
CA ASP A 117 -5.24 -8.69 -10.85
C ASP A 117 -5.01 -8.10 -9.46
N VAL A 118 -6.02 -7.42 -8.89
CA VAL A 118 -5.92 -6.72 -7.60
C VAL A 118 -6.47 -7.60 -6.49
N VAL A 119 -5.63 -8.01 -5.57
CA VAL A 119 -5.93 -9.05 -4.58
C VAL A 119 -6.03 -8.47 -3.17
N GLN A 120 -7.14 -8.74 -2.50
CA GLN A 120 -7.33 -8.42 -1.08
C GLN A 120 -6.49 -9.35 -0.21
N LEU A 121 -5.79 -8.79 0.78
CA LEU A 121 -4.81 -9.54 1.58
C LEU A 121 -5.33 -10.01 2.94
N SER A 122 -6.51 -9.56 3.37
CA SER A 122 -7.12 -9.97 4.64
C SER A 122 -8.63 -9.97 4.55
N GLY A 123 -9.29 -10.70 5.42
CA GLY A 123 -10.75 -10.60 5.61
C GLY A 123 -11.17 -9.19 6.05
N VAL A 124 -12.45 -8.99 6.30
CA VAL A 124 -13.04 -7.69 6.67
C VAL A 124 -13.36 -7.63 8.17
N HIS A 125 -13.38 -6.42 8.73
CA HIS A 125 -13.79 -6.17 10.11
C HIS A 125 -14.71 -4.96 10.20
N PRO A 126 -15.84 -5.03 10.94
CA PRO A 126 -16.83 -3.93 11.00
C PRO A 126 -16.29 -2.66 11.69
N GLY A 127 -15.20 -2.76 12.48
CA GLY A 127 -14.53 -1.61 13.09
C GLY A 127 -13.64 -0.80 12.12
N ILE A 128 -13.51 -1.24 10.86
CA ILE A 128 -12.76 -0.50 9.84
C ILE A 128 -13.76 0.35 9.05
N GLU A 129 -13.48 1.65 8.94
CA GLU A 129 -14.25 2.54 8.09
C GLU A 129 -14.24 2.04 6.64
N PHE A 130 -15.42 2.02 5.99
CA PHE A 130 -15.58 1.44 4.65
C PHE A 130 -14.59 2.05 3.63
N SER A 131 -14.44 3.37 3.63
CA SER A 131 -13.54 4.11 2.71
C SER A 131 -12.05 3.78 2.86
N GLN A 132 -11.67 3.17 3.99
CA GLN A 132 -10.30 2.73 4.32
C GLN A 132 -10.21 1.20 4.35
N GLY A 133 -11.32 0.52 4.13
CA GLY A 133 -11.45 -0.93 4.20
C GLY A 133 -10.89 -1.64 2.97
N PRO A 134 -10.48 -2.90 3.12
CA PRO A 134 -9.80 -3.63 2.07
C PRO A 134 -10.65 -3.82 0.80
N ILE A 135 -11.97 -4.02 0.93
CA ILE A 135 -12.86 -4.21 -0.22
C ILE A 135 -12.95 -2.95 -1.08
N ASP A 136 -13.19 -1.79 -0.47
CA ASP A 136 -13.31 -0.52 -1.20
C ASP A 136 -12.01 -0.19 -1.94
N LEU A 137 -10.86 -0.37 -1.27
CA LEU A 137 -9.57 -0.06 -1.85
C LEU A 137 -9.24 -0.93 -3.08
N ILE A 138 -9.46 -2.25 -3.02
CA ILE A 138 -9.19 -3.12 -4.18
C ILE A 138 -10.12 -2.84 -5.36
N HIS A 139 -11.39 -2.51 -5.10
CA HIS A 139 -12.32 -2.16 -6.16
C HIS A 139 -11.96 -0.84 -6.84
N LYS A 140 -11.52 0.16 -6.08
CA LYS A 140 -11.02 1.43 -6.65
C LYS A 140 -9.80 1.20 -7.55
N VAL A 141 -8.82 0.42 -7.09
CA VAL A 141 -7.63 0.11 -7.88
C VAL A 141 -7.98 -0.72 -9.12
N ALA A 142 -8.87 -1.71 -9.01
CA ALA A 142 -9.33 -2.49 -10.15
C ALA A 142 -10.03 -1.61 -11.19
N ALA A 143 -10.84 -0.63 -10.75
CA ALA A 143 -11.49 0.32 -11.65
C ALA A 143 -10.46 1.22 -12.38
N ILE A 144 -9.44 1.74 -11.66
CA ILE A 144 -8.37 2.58 -12.23
C ILE A 144 -7.53 1.80 -13.24
N SER A 145 -7.23 0.52 -12.94
CA SER A 145 -6.41 -0.34 -13.79
C SER A 145 -7.19 -1.02 -14.92
N HIS A 146 -8.52 -0.88 -14.96
CA HIS A 146 -9.40 -1.67 -15.83
C HIS A 146 -9.18 -3.20 -15.69
N GLY A 147 -8.70 -3.62 -14.52
CA GLY A 147 -8.37 -5.00 -14.17
C GLY A 147 -9.47 -5.70 -13.38
N ARG A 148 -9.08 -6.70 -12.60
CA ARG A 148 -10.00 -7.51 -11.80
C ARG A 148 -9.70 -7.38 -10.32
N ALA A 149 -10.76 -7.22 -9.49
CA ALA A 149 -10.66 -7.31 -8.04
C ALA A 149 -10.91 -8.77 -7.60
N HIS A 150 -10.08 -9.26 -6.68
CA HIS A 150 -10.22 -10.56 -6.02
C HIS A 150 -10.45 -10.35 -4.53
N PRO A 151 -11.72 -10.14 -4.11
CA PRO A 151 -12.07 -9.86 -2.73
C PRO A 151 -12.05 -11.12 -1.85
N MET A 152 -11.89 -10.90 -0.54
CA MET A 152 -11.97 -11.89 0.51
C MET A 152 -13.22 -11.61 1.37
N TYR A 153 -14.37 -12.16 1.01
CA TYR A 153 -15.66 -11.90 1.67
C TYR A 153 -15.87 -12.74 2.93
N VAL A 154 -14.89 -12.77 3.80
CA VAL A 154 -14.98 -13.41 5.12
C VAL A 154 -14.54 -12.44 6.21
N PRO A 155 -14.95 -12.65 7.48
CA PRO A 155 -14.40 -11.88 8.59
C PRO A 155 -12.87 -11.94 8.60
N MET A 156 -12.21 -10.91 9.15
CA MET A 156 -10.76 -10.91 9.30
C MET A 156 -10.29 -12.03 10.24
N TRP A 157 -11.10 -12.38 11.24
CA TRP A 157 -10.96 -13.54 12.12
C TRP A 157 -12.33 -14.00 12.63
N VAL A 158 -12.34 -15.22 13.16
CA VAL A 158 -13.45 -15.80 13.92
C VAL A 158 -12.94 -16.24 15.28
N ASP A 159 -13.83 -16.66 16.17
CA ASP A 159 -13.53 -17.08 17.55
C ASP A 159 -13.52 -18.61 17.73
N ASP A 160 -13.80 -19.37 16.66
CA ASP A 160 -13.89 -20.83 16.66
C ASP A 160 -13.05 -21.45 15.54
N GLU A 161 -12.16 -22.40 15.88
CA GLU A 161 -11.27 -23.05 14.91
C GLU A 161 -12.03 -23.92 13.88
N SER A 162 -13.14 -24.57 14.27
CA SER A 162 -13.95 -25.37 13.35
C SER A 162 -14.65 -24.48 12.32
N LEU A 163 -15.10 -23.29 12.76
CA LEU A 163 -15.65 -22.29 11.84
C LEU A 163 -14.57 -21.72 10.93
N ALA A 164 -13.39 -21.43 11.45
CA ALA A 164 -12.26 -20.98 10.66
C ALA A 164 -11.94 -21.97 9.54
N GLN A 165 -11.85 -23.28 9.87
CA GLN A 165 -11.57 -24.32 8.89
C GLN A 165 -12.67 -24.41 7.81
N LYS A 166 -13.95 -24.38 8.20
CA LYS A 166 -15.06 -24.44 7.25
C LYS A 166 -15.08 -23.25 6.28
N LEU A 167 -14.78 -22.05 6.77
CA LEU A 167 -14.68 -20.87 5.93
C LEU A 167 -13.44 -20.92 5.03
N ALA A 168 -12.31 -21.46 5.50
CA ALA A 168 -11.12 -21.64 4.69
C ALA A 168 -11.34 -22.67 3.56
N ASP A 169 -12.22 -23.64 3.75
CA ASP A 169 -12.59 -24.64 2.74
C ASP A 169 -13.62 -24.12 1.71
N ASP A 170 -14.18 -22.92 1.95
CA ASP A 170 -15.09 -22.31 0.99
C ASP A 170 -14.40 -21.94 -0.32
N GLN A 171 -15.06 -22.25 -1.45
CA GLN A 171 -14.46 -22.08 -2.78
C GLN A 171 -14.11 -20.62 -3.08
N ALA A 172 -14.91 -19.65 -2.66
CA ALA A 172 -14.66 -18.24 -2.90
C ALA A 172 -13.42 -17.75 -2.12
N VAL A 173 -13.22 -18.27 -0.89
CA VAL A 173 -12.02 -18.00 -0.08
C VAL A 173 -10.79 -18.59 -0.74
N GLN A 174 -10.86 -19.86 -1.14
CA GLN A 174 -9.77 -20.54 -1.82
C GLN A 174 -9.38 -19.88 -3.14
N ASP A 175 -10.35 -19.40 -3.91
CA ASP A 175 -10.10 -18.73 -5.19
C ASP A 175 -9.28 -17.45 -5.00
N THR A 176 -9.51 -16.69 -3.94
CA THR A 176 -8.67 -15.53 -3.59
C THR A 176 -7.31 -15.97 -3.04
N GLN A 177 -7.27 -16.96 -2.14
CA GLN A 177 -6.02 -17.44 -1.54
C GLN A 177 -5.03 -18.05 -2.56
N LYS A 178 -5.50 -18.57 -3.69
CA LYS A 178 -4.64 -19.08 -4.79
C LYS A 178 -3.69 -18.02 -5.34
N PHE A 179 -4.03 -16.74 -5.23
CA PHE A 179 -3.14 -15.64 -5.64
C PHE A 179 -1.97 -15.44 -4.68
N TYR A 180 -2.14 -15.73 -3.39
CA TYR A 180 -1.15 -15.39 -2.35
C TYR A 180 0.21 -16.08 -2.53
N SER A 181 0.24 -17.25 -3.11
CA SER A 181 1.50 -18.01 -3.36
C SER A 181 2.35 -17.43 -4.50
N ASN A 182 1.85 -16.44 -5.24
CA ASN A 182 2.52 -15.95 -6.45
C ASN A 182 2.22 -14.47 -6.70
N MET A 183 2.43 -13.64 -5.67
CA MET A 183 2.24 -12.20 -5.75
C MET A 183 3.45 -11.52 -6.39
N ASP A 184 3.23 -10.60 -7.33
CA ASP A 184 4.31 -9.83 -7.93
C ASP A 184 4.67 -8.62 -7.06
N VAL A 185 3.66 -7.86 -6.63
CA VAL A 185 3.82 -6.68 -5.79
C VAL A 185 2.77 -6.71 -4.68
N VAL A 186 3.18 -6.46 -3.46
CA VAL A 186 2.31 -6.22 -2.32
C VAL A 186 2.64 -4.86 -1.72
N ILE A 187 1.61 -4.07 -1.40
CA ILE A 187 1.77 -2.83 -0.65
C ILE A 187 1.00 -2.89 0.67
N THR A 188 1.65 -2.46 1.74
CA THR A 188 1.07 -2.42 3.09
C THR A 188 1.49 -1.16 3.83
N GLY A 189 0.66 -0.69 4.74
CA GLY A 189 1.11 0.21 5.79
C GLY A 189 1.94 -0.55 6.83
N ILE A 190 2.72 0.16 7.63
CA ILE A 190 3.36 -0.36 8.83
C ILE A 190 2.59 0.18 10.04
N GLY A 191 2.05 -0.70 10.86
CA GLY A 191 1.46 -0.35 12.15
C GLY A 191 2.52 -0.34 13.26
N ALA A 192 2.61 0.73 14.04
CA ALA A 192 3.24 0.67 15.34
C ALA A 192 2.18 0.21 16.36
N TRP A 193 2.47 -0.84 17.14
CA TRP A 193 1.46 -1.49 17.99
C TRP A 193 1.04 -0.61 19.15
N LYS A 194 0.30 0.43 18.83
CA LYS A 194 -0.23 1.44 19.73
C LYS A 194 -1.55 1.97 19.19
N THR A 195 -2.50 2.22 20.07
CA THR A 195 -3.78 2.85 19.71
C THR A 195 -3.57 4.13 18.91
N GLY A 196 -4.29 4.24 17.80
CA GLY A 196 -4.17 5.36 16.85
C GLY A 196 -3.00 5.24 15.87
N SER A 197 -2.00 4.39 16.14
CA SER A 197 -0.82 4.22 15.26
C SER A 197 -0.83 2.90 14.48
N SER A 198 -1.71 1.95 14.83
CA SER A 198 -1.98 0.74 14.05
C SER A 198 -3.48 0.53 13.93
N SER A 199 -3.98 0.50 12.70
CA SER A 199 -5.40 0.20 12.45
C SER A 199 -5.78 -1.23 12.84
N LEU A 200 -4.84 -2.16 12.85
CA LEU A 200 -5.06 -3.52 13.33
C LEU A 200 -5.14 -3.53 14.87
N CYS A 201 -4.21 -2.86 15.57
CA CYS A 201 -4.24 -2.73 17.03
C CYS A 201 -5.54 -2.09 17.51
N ASP A 202 -6.07 -1.11 16.79
CA ASP A 202 -7.30 -0.39 17.15
C ASP A 202 -8.54 -1.31 17.18
N ILE A 203 -8.58 -2.34 16.34
CA ILE A 203 -9.71 -3.28 16.23
C ILE A 203 -9.43 -4.64 16.89
N PHE A 204 -8.19 -4.89 17.35
CA PHE A 204 -7.78 -6.19 17.88
C PHE A 204 -8.47 -6.50 19.22
N PRO A 205 -8.96 -7.74 19.45
CA PRO A 205 -9.59 -8.10 20.71
C PRO A 205 -8.67 -7.86 21.92
N GLU A 206 -9.19 -7.26 22.97
CA GLU A 206 -8.40 -6.87 24.15
C GLU A 206 -7.65 -8.07 24.76
N ALA A 207 -8.33 -9.20 24.94
CA ALA A 207 -7.71 -10.40 25.48
C ALA A 207 -6.52 -10.93 24.63
N TRP A 208 -6.60 -10.79 23.31
CA TRP A 208 -5.52 -11.16 22.41
C TRP A 208 -4.37 -10.15 22.46
N ARG A 209 -4.72 -8.86 22.55
CA ARG A 209 -3.75 -7.77 22.67
C ARG A 209 -2.92 -7.88 23.93
N ASP A 210 -3.56 -8.17 25.08
CA ASP A 210 -2.89 -8.35 26.36
C ASP A 210 -1.89 -9.52 26.34
N ALA A 211 -2.26 -10.64 25.70
CA ALA A 211 -1.38 -11.78 25.51
C ALA A 211 -0.14 -11.43 24.66
N LEU A 212 -0.27 -10.54 23.69
CA LEU A 212 0.83 -10.12 22.82
C LEU A 212 1.76 -9.07 23.46
N ILE A 213 1.27 -8.27 24.40
CA ILE A 213 2.09 -7.32 25.15
C ILE A 213 3.22 -8.06 25.89
N SER A 214 2.94 -9.22 26.46
CA SER A 214 3.96 -10.05 27.13
C SER A 214 5.04 -10.62 26.19
N GLN A 215 4.78 -10.61 24.88
CA GLN A 215 5.69 -11.04 23.82
C GLN A 215 6.42 -9.87 23.14
N ASP A 216 6.38 -8.66 23.73
CA ASP A 216 7.04 -7.47 23.22
C ASP A 216 6.57 -7.06 21.81
N ILE A 217 5.27 -7.23 21.52
CA ILE A 217 4.71 -6.80 20.23
C ILE A 217 4.99 -5.32 19.99
N THR A 218 5.52 -5.00 18.80
CA THR A 218 5.95 -3.65 18.46
C THR A 218 5.33 -3.16 17.14
N ALA A 219 5.11 -4.07 16.19
CA ALA A 219 4.62 -3.69 14.85
C ALA A 219 3.67 -4.72 14.25
N ASP A 220 2.92 -4.27 13.27
CA ASP A 220 2.23 -5.12 12.31
C ASP A 220 2.56 -4.73 10.86
N VAL A 221 2.77 -5.75 10.04
CA VAL A 221 2.96 -5.65 8.60
C VAL A 221 1.89 -6.49 7.93
N CYS A 222 0.89 -5.84 7.33
CA CYS A 222 -0.34 -6.50 6.90
C CYS A 222 -1.07 -7.14 8.11
N VAL A 223 -1.12 -8.45 8.22
CA VAL A 223 -1.65 -9.20 9.40
C VAL A 223 -0.56 -9.96 10.16
N THR A 224 0.71 -9.75 9.81
CA THR A 224 1.87 -10.34 10.48
C THR A 224 2.31 -9.46 11.64
N LEU A 225 2.40 -10.03 12.84
CA LEU A 225 2.81 -9.33 14.07
C LEU A 225 4.30 -9.53 14.33
N VAL A 226 4.96 -8.46 14.76
CA VAL A 226 6.42 -8.40 14.91
C VAL A 226 6.81 -7.79 16.24
N ASN A 227 7.80 -8.36 16.94
CA ASN A 227 8.35 -7.79 18.18
C ASN A 227 9.50 -6.78 17.90
N SER A 228 10.02 -6.14 18.94
CA SER A 228 11.10 -5.13 18.83
C SER A 228 12.41 -5.66 18.24
N LYS A 229 12.62 -6.99 18.28
CA LYS A 229 13.80 -7.65 17.70
C LYS A 229 13.61 -8.00 16.22
N GLY A 230 12.40 -7.84 15.66
CA GLY A 230 12.04 -8.27 14.31
C GLY A 230 11.59 -9.73 14.22
N GLU A 231 11.35 -10.39 15.34
CA GLU A 231 10.84 -11.77 15.36
C GLU A 231 9.34 -11.78 15.09
N ILE A 232 8.89 -12.72 14.26
CA ILE A 232 7.47 -12.92 13.97
C ILE A 232 6.80 -13.57 15.18
N LEU A 233 5.72 -12.97 15.65
CA LEU A 233 4.96 -13.49 16.79
C LEU A 233 3.89 -14.47 16.32
N ASP A 234 3.74 -15.57 17.05
CA ASP A 234 2.56 -16.41 16.94
C ASP A 234 1.37 -15.72 17.61
N SER A 235 0.25 -15.69 16.92
CA SER A 235 -0.95 -15.01 17.36
C SER A 235 -2.20 -15.81 17.02
N PRO A 236 -3.35 -15.52 17.66
CA PRO A 236 -4.60 -16.14 17.25
C PRO A 236 -4.95 -15.98 15.77
N LEU A 237 -4.44 -14.94 15.10
CA LEU A 237 -4.64 -14.76 13.65
C LEU A 237 -4.07 -15.90 12.81
N ASN A 238 -3.04 -16.59 13.31
CA ASN A 238 -2.43 -17.69 12.58
C ASN A 238 -3.38 -18.91 12.43
N ARG A 239 -4.36 -19.04 13.32
CA ARG A 239 -5.33 -20.16 13.33
C ARG A 239 -6.76 -19.71 13.07
N LEU A 240 -7.11 -18.52 13.47
CA LEU A 240 -8.49 -17.98 13.45
C LEU A 240 -8.66 -16.89 12.38
N GLY A 241 -7.58 -16.42 11.77
CA GLY A 241 -7.57 -15.32 10.82
C GLY A 241 -7.68 -15.75 9.36
N PHE A 242 -8.17 -14.82 8.56
CA PHE A 242 -8.25 -14.96 7.10
C PHE A 242 -7.41 -13.88 6.45
N GLY A 243 -6.37 -14.29 5.74
CA GLY A 243 -5.48 -13.39 5.02
C GLY A 243 -4.23 -14.08 4.51
N ILE A 244 -3.36 -13.29 3.92
CA ILE A 244 -2.05 -13.73 3.47
C ILE A 244 -1.18 -14.14 4.68
N THR A 245 -0.50 -15.27 4.57
CA THR A 245 0.40 -15.74 5.64
C THR A 245 1.76 -15.05 5.56
N THR A 246 2.52 -15.10 6.66
CA THR A 246 3.89 -14.58 6.72
C THR A 246 4.80 -15.20 5.64
N ASP A 247 4.69 -16.51 5.41
CA ASP A 247 5.50 -17.19 4.40
C ASP A 247 5.14 -16.75 2.99
N GLN A 248 3.86 -16.51 2.72
CA GLN A 248 3.40 -15.96 1.44
C GLN A 248 3.85 -14.51 1.25
N LEU A 249 3.87 -13.70 2.32
CA LEU A 249 4.44 -12.34 2.28
C LEU A 249 5.94 -12.39 1.96
N ARG A 250 6.70 -13.30 2.57
CA ARG A 250 8.12 -13.49 2.27
C ARG A 250 8.38 -13.96 0.84
N ALA A 251 7.47 -14.74 0.28
CA ALA A 251 7.56 -15.23 -1.10
C ALA A 251 7.17 -14.17 -2.15
N THR A 252 6.60 -13.03 -1.73
CA THR A 252 6.25 -11.93 -2.62
C THR A 252 7.51 -11.33 -3.24
N LYS A 253 7.49 -11.12 -4.57
CA LYS A 253 8.67 -10.58 -5.27
C LYS A 253 9.05 -9.17 -4.80
N LYS A 254 8.05 -8.34 -4.48
CA LYS A 254 8.24 -6.98 -3.97
C LYS A 254 7.18 -6.64 -2.91
N LEU A 255 7.59 -6.62 -1.64
CA LEU A 255 6.76 -6.20 -0.51
C LEU A 255 7.15 -4.78 -0.10
N ILE A 256 6.22 -3.84 -0.28
CA ILE A 256 6.39 -2.41 -0.05
C ILE A 256 5.74 -2.02 1.26
N GLY A 257 6.52 -1.51 2.21
CA GLY A 257 6.02 -0.88 3.43
C GLY A 257 5.96 0.63 3.27
N VAL A 258 4.83 1.24 3.63
CA VAL A 258 4.64 2.70 3.60
C VAL A 258 4.35 3.20 5.00
N ALA A 259 5.26 3.93 5.59
CA ALA A 259 5.10 4.53 6.91
C ALA A 259 6.12 5.64 7.15
N GLY A 260 5.80 6.55 8.06
CA GLY A 260 6.69 7.61 8.51
C GLY A 260 6.14 8.34 9.74
N GLY A 261 6.97 9.21 10.30
CA GLY A 261 6.69 9.98 11.50
C GLY A 261 7.09 9.29 12.80
N ASP A 262 7.30 10.11 13.84
CA ASP A 262 7.82 9.66 15.14
C ASP A 262 7.01 8.55 15.80
N GLU A 263 5.69 8.62 15.70
CA GLU A 263 4.80 7.62 16.29
C GLU A 263 4.92 6.23 15.63
N LYS A 264 5.48 6.17 14.41
CA LYS A 264 5.67 4.95 13.65
C LYS A 264 7.10 4.38 13.74
N TYR A 265 8.03 5.16 14.26
CA TYR A 265 9.47 4.85 14.22
C TYR A 265 9.81 3.44 14.74
N GLU A 266 9.38 3.11 15.95
CA GLU A 266 9.65 1.78 16.54
C GLU A 266 9.05 0.65 15.71
N GLY A 267 7.85 0.85 15.17
CA GLY A 267 7.20 -0.11 14.29
C GLY A 267 7.95 -0.29 12.98
N ILE A 268 8.49 0.78 12.41
CA ILE A 268 9.30 0.73 11.18
C ILE A 268 10.60 -0.02 11.45
N VAL A 269 11.31 0.28 12.54
CA VAL A 269 12.54 -0.42 12.96
C VAL A 269 12.29 -1.92 13.12
N ALA A 270 11.25 -2.31 13.85
CA ALA A 270 10.88 -3.71 14.04
C ALA A 270 10.57 -4.41 12.71
N SER A 271 9.80 -3.76 11.84
CA SER A 271 9.45 -4.28 10.53
C SER A 271 10.67 -4.46 9.61
N LEU A 272 11.62 -3.53 9.62
CA LEU A 272 12.86 -3.65 8.86
C LEU A 272 13.74 -4.79 9.39
N LYS A 273 13.88 -4.91 10.71
CA LYS A 273 14.63 -6.03 11.36
C LYS A 273 14.02 -7.39 11.03
N SER A 274 12.72 -7.48 10.78
CA SER A 274 12.07 -8.76 10.44
C SER A 274 12.49 -9.33 9.08
N GLY A 275 13.07 -8.49 8.22
CA GLY A 275 13.46 -8.87 6.86
C GLY A 275 12.26 -9.17 5.93
N LEU A 276 11.04 -8.79 6.32
CA LEU A 276 9.85 -8.98 5.47
C LEU A 276 9.83 -8.00 4.30
N LEU A 277 10.19 -6.73 4.55
CA LEU A 277 10.08 -5.67 3.56
C LEU A 277 11.20 -5.74 2.52
N ASN A 278 10.85 -5.56 1.26
CA ASN A 278 11.82 -5.35 0.19
C ASN A 278 11.99 -3.87 -0.13
N VAL A 279 10.94 -3.07 0.08
CA VAL A 279 10.93 -1.64 -0.22
C VAL A 279 10.35 -0.88 0.97
N LEU A 280 10.95 0.25 1.30
CA LEU A 280 10.43 1.20 2.28
C LEU A 280 10.12 2.55 1.60
N ILE A 281 8.92 3.07 1.81
CA ILE A 281 8.54 4.44 1.45
C ILE A 281 8.33 5.21 2.75
N THR A 282 9.14 6.26 2.98
CA THR A 282 9.14 7.00 4.26
C THR A 282 9.46 8.48 4.08
N ASP A 283 9.34 9.25 5.16
CA ASP A 283 9.74 10.66 5.22
C ASP A 283 11.20 10.83 5.62
N PHE A 284 11.72 12.05 5.40
CA PHE A 284 13.12 12.43 5.65
C PHE A 284 13.53 12.23 7.10
N ASP A 285 12.74 12.74 8.05
CA ASP A 285 13.12 12.72 9.47
C ASP A 285 13.15 11.29 10.01
N THR A 286 12.19 10.46 9.59
CA THR A 286 12.19 9.03 9.88
C THR A 286 13.41 8.35 9.26
N ALA A 287 13.75 8.66 8.01
CA ALA A 287 14.88 8.05 7.31
C ALA A 287 16.22 8.39 7.98
N ILE A 288 16.43 9.64 8.38
CA ILE A 288 17.64 10.05 9.14
C ILE A 288 17.75 9.26 10.44
N LYS A 289 16.68 9.20 11.25
CA LYS A 289 16.66 8.42 12.51
C LYS A 289 16.94 6.93 12.30
N LEU A 290 16.51 6.37 11.17
CA LEU A 290 16.79 4.98 10.82
C LEU A 290 18.26 4.74 10.47
N LEU A 291 18.99 5.77 10.03
CA LEU A 291 20.41 5.69 9.69
C LEU A 291 21.33 5.89 10.90
N ASP A 292 20.90 6.61 11.92
CA ASP A 292 21.58 6.75 13.21
C ASP A 292 21.63 5.40 13.96
#